data_6396ad69ddd77abbdfeec42b003c7093
#
_entry.id   6396ad69ddd77abbdfeec42b003c7093
#
_cell.length_a   1.000
_cell.length_b   1.000
_cell.length_c   1.000
_cell.angle_alpha   90.00
_cell.angle_beta   90.00
_cell.angle_gamma   90.00
#
_symmetry.space_group_name_H-M   'P 1'
#
loop_
_entity.id
_entity.type
_entity.pdbx_description
1 polymer ?
#
loop_
_entity_poly.entity_id
_entity_poly.type
_entity_poly.pdbx_seq_one_letter_code
_entity_poly.pdbx_strand_id
1 'polypeptide(L)'
;MTKGGMSRTGGAWIPDGRARAIRADCEASLAALDGQPIDLYLLHAPDQRVPWTTSLRALAALVDEGLVARVGICNVNRTQLDVAVEHAPIAAVQVALSRFDDTAVRGGLVERCAELRIALVAHSPLGGPRRASRVSKDDDLSEVARAHDATAAEVALAWVLDVGPNVVAIPGARSPEAARSAARAAALQLDAADRERLGIRPATSRRRRRAGDVVLVMGVQGAGKSRVAHTYVERGYLRLNRDERGGTLRGLVGALDLALASGARQVVLDNTYLARAWRNDVVETAARHGLPVRCVWLDTPLAQAQVNLVERLLDRFERLPSPEELKAASRKEPGVLTPTQQMRAFRELEPPGDNEGFASVEHVPFARAAGDGRSGAFVAAAAVERLREDLVDPDRPHLVFDWRPDGLTADLQTLAARLSATLVETAACTHGGGPPTCWCRPPLPGLPLEFARRHGVDPARAVLVGTSAAHRTLASALGSSYIHVG
;
A
#
# COMPACT_ATOMS: atom_id res chain seq x y z
N MET A 1 -25.98 -13.76 4.08
CA MET A 1 -24.83 -12.88 3.87
C MET A 1 -24.70 -12.55 2.39
N THR A 2 -24.54 -11.27 2.04
CA THR A 2 -24.30 -10.79 0.66
C THR A 2 -23.19 -9.73 0.65
N LYS A 3 -22.77 -9.29 -0.55
CA LYS A 3 -21.68 -8.32 -0.71
C LYS A 3 -22.02 -7.27 -1.75
N GLY A 4 -21.48 -6.06 -1.59
CA GLY A 4 -21.58 -5.00 -2.59
C GLY A 4 -20.32 -4.14 -2.62
N GLY A 5 -20.39 -3.00 -3.29
CA GLY A 5 -19.25 -2.12 -3.51
C GLY A 5 -18.28 -2.64 -4.59
N MET A 6 -18.80 -3.39 -5.57
CA MET A 6 -18.04 -3.91 -6.72
C MET A 6 -18.82 -3.75 -8.01
N SER A 7 -18.16 -3.30 -9.05
CA SER A 7 -18.70 -3.31 -10.41
C SER A 7 -18.02 -4.39 -11.26
N ARG A 8 -18.71 -4.84 -12.31
CA ARG A 8 -18.21 -5.87 -13.24
C ARG A 8 -18.19 -5.34 -14.66
N THR A 9 -17.22 -4.49 -14.94
CA THR A 9 -17.05 -3.87 -16.26
C THR A 9 -16.05 -4.68 -17.09
N GLY A 10 -16.47 -5.17 -18.25
CA GLY A 10 -15.61 -6.00 -19.11
C GLY A 10 -15.14 -7.31 -18.48
N GLY A 11 -15.92 -7.88 -17.52
CA GLY A 11 -15.58 -9.11 -16.81
C GLY A 11 -14.62 -8.96 -15.64
N ALA A 12 -14.00 -7.78 -15.44
CA ALA A 12 -13.11 -7.49 -14.32
C ALA A 12 -13.90 -7.06 -13.08
N TRP A 13 -13.46 -7.51 -11.91
CA TRP A 13 -13.97 -7.04 -10.62
C TRP A 13 -13.28 -5.73 -10.25
N ILE A 14 -14.05 -4.62 -10.21
CA ILE A 14 -13.55 -3.28 -9.92
C ILE A 14 -14.25 -2.77 -8.66
N PRO A 15 -13.52 -2.45 -7.56
CA PRO A 15 -14.11 -1.84 -6.38
C PRO A 15 -14.82 -0.52 -6.70
N ASP A 16 -16.00 -0.32 -6.11
CA ASP A 16 -16.74 0.93 -6.13
C ASP A 16 -17.21 1.28 -4.71
N GLY A 17 -16.36 2.01 -3.98
CA GLY A 17 -16.56 2.38 -2.59
C GLY A 17 -17.43 3.63 -2.39
N ARG A 18 -18.04 4.17 -3.44
CA ARG A 18 -18.91 5.35 -3.32
C ARG A 18 -20.20 4.99 -2.58
N ALA A 19 -20.65 5.89 -1.70
CA ALA A 19 -21.85 5.68 -0.87
C ALA A 19 -23.08 5.25 -1.71
N ARG A 20 -23.30 5.93 -2.84
CA ARG A 20 -24.42 5.60 -3.75
C ARG A 20 -24.32 4.19 -4.35
N ALA A 21 -23.10 3.71 -4.65
CA ALA A 21 -22.90 2.38 -5.22
C ALA A 21 -23.12 1.29 -4.17
N ILE A 22 -22.58 1.48 -2.97
CA ILE A 22 -22.79 0.57 -1.83
C ILE A 22 -24.28 0.43 -1.52
N ARG A 23 -25.02 1.54 -1.51
CA ARG A 23 -26.46 1.55 -1.28
C ARG A 23 -27.24 0.83 -2.39
N ALA A 24 -26.96 1.17 -3.65
CA ALA A 24 -27.63 0.56 -4.79
C ALA A 24 -27.41 -0.97 -4.84
N ASP A 25 -26.21 -1.45 -4.54
CA ASP A 25 -25.89 -2.89 -4.46
C ASP A 25 -26.64 -3.58 -3.31
N CYS A 26 -26.83 -2.87 -2.17
CA CYS A 26 -27.62 -3.38 -1.05
C CYS A 26 -29.11 -3.49 -1.43
N GLU A 27 -29.70 -2.45 -2.01
CA GLU A 27 -31.08 -2.43 -2.49
C GLU A 27 -31.32 -3.50 -3.55
N ALA A 28 -30.39 -3.68 -4.50
CA ALA A 28 -30.45 -4.75 -5.49
C ALA A 28 -30.41 -6.15 -4.85
N SER A 29 -29.60 -6.32 -3.78
CA SER A 29 -29.57 -7.59 -3.03
C SER A 29 -30.86 -7.85 -2.28
N LEU A 30 -31.50 -6.85 -1.68
CA LEU A 30 -32.80 -6.97 -1.02
C LEU A 30 -33.88 -7.33 -2.02
N ALA A 31 -33.88 -6.68 -3.19
CA ALA A 31 -34.83 -7.00 -4.27
C ALA A 31 -34.66 -8.45 -4.77
N ALA A 32 -33.43 -8.92 -4.94
CA ALA A 32 -33.11 -10.28 -5.36
C ALA A 32 -33.47 -11.35 -4.31
N LEU A 33 -33.62 -10.95 -3.06
CA LEU A 33 -34.05 -11.80 -1.95
C LEU A 33 -35.56 -11.69 -1.65
N ASP A 34 -36.33 -11.11 -2.54
CA ASP A 34 -37.78 -10.88 -2.36
C ASP A 34 -38.12 -10.20 -1.02
N GLY A 35 -37.31 -9.23 -0.62
CA GLY A 35 -37.45 -8.48 0.62
C GLY A 35 -37.03 -9.22 1.90
N GLN A 36 -36.45 -10.43 1.79
CA GLN A 36 -35.91 -11.11 2.96
C GLN A 36 -34.76 -10.30 3.58
N PRO A 37 -34.66 -10.21 4.92
CA PRO A 37 -33.66 -9.41 5.59
C PRO A 37 -32.23 -9.92 5.32
N ILE A 38 -31.29 -8.99 5.21
CA ILE A 38 -29.88 -9.30 5.10
C ILE A 38 -29.25 -9.26 6.49
N ASP A 39 -28.91 -10.42 7.06
CA ASP A 39 -28.25 -10.49 8.37
C ASP A 39 -26.85 -9.89 8.37
N LEU A 40 -26.09 -10.04 7.27
CA LEU A 40 -24.73 -9.54 7.15
C LEU A 40 -24.46 -9.08 5.71
N TYR A 41 -24.18 -7.79 5.58
CA TYR A 41 -23.77 -7.16 4.32
C TYR A 41 -22.29 -6.79 4.37
N LEU A 42 -21.51 -7.20 3.37
CA LEU A 42 -20.08 -6.98 3.34
C LEU A 42 -19.66 -6.00 2.22
N LEU A 43 -18.85 -5.01 2.53
CA LEU A 43 -18.10 -4.29 1.50
C LEU A 43 -17.02 -5.22 0.92
N HIS A 44 -17.09 -5.51 -0.38
CA HIS A 44 -16.30 -6.57 -1.01
C HIS A 44 -14.79 -6.29 -1.07
N ALA A 45 -14.40 -5.02 -1.21
CA ALA A 45 -13.01 -4.56 -1.13
C ALA A 45 -12.95 -3.05 -0.93
N PRO A 46 -11.88 -2.51 -0.29
CA PRO A 46 -11.62 -1.09 -0.28
C PRO A 46 -11.41 -0.52 -1.69
N ASP A 47 -12.08 0.58 -2.02
CA ASP A 47 -11.85 1.33 -3.26
C ASP A 47 -10.78 2.39 -3.00
N GLN A 48 -9.64 2.25 -3.66
CA GLN A 48 -8.51 3.18 -3.50
C GLN A 48 -8.77 4.59 -4.04
N ARG A 49 -9.85 4.78 -4.82
CA ARG A 49 -10.26 6.07 -5.38
C ARG A 49 -11.21 6.84 -4.46
N VAL A 50 -11.74 6.18 -3.43
CA VAL A 50 -12.70 6.75 -2.48
C VAL A 50 -12.06 6.78 -1.10
N PRO A 51 -12.19 7.88 -0.32
CA PRO A 51 -11.73 7.90 1.06
C PRO A 51 -12.37 6.76 1.86
N TRP A 52 -11.55 6.01 2.60
CA TRP A 52 -12.00 4.83 3.34
C TRP A 52 -13.19 5.12 4.26
N THR A 53 -13.13 6.25 4.97
CA THR A 53 -14.19 6.69 5.88
C THR A 53 -15.53 6.98 5.17
N THR A 54 -15.52 7.34 3.89
CA THR A 54 -16.75 7.52 3.10
C THR A 54 -17.49 6.20 2.91
N SER A 55 -16.77 5.14 2.55
CA SER A 55 -17.33 3.80 2.40
C SER A 55 -17.85 3.24 3.73
N LEU A 56 -17.10 3.50 4.83
CA LEU A 56 -17.48 3.04 6.16
C LEU A 56 -18.76 3.72 6.67
N ARG A 57 -18.87 5.02 6.50
CA ARG A 57 -20.11 5.76 6.85
C ARG A 57 -21.30 5.29 6.04
N ALA A 58 -21.09 4.94 4.77
CA ALA A 58 -22.16 4.36 3.96
C ALA A 58 -22.63 3.00 4.50
N LEU A 59 -21.71 2.14 4.99
CA LEU A 59 -22.06 0.89 5.66
C LEU A 59 -22.83 1.12 6.96
N ALA A 60 -22.40 2.08 7.79
CA ALA A 60 -23.08 2.43 9.03
C ALA A 60 -24.54 2.88 8.75
N ALA A 61 -24.72 3.74 7.75
CA ALA A 61 -26.05 4.22 7.35
C ALA A 61 -27.00 3.08 6.94
N LEU A 62 -26.51 2.00 6.31
CA LEU A 62 -27.35 0.84 5.98
C LEU A 62 -27.90 0.12 7.23
N VAL A 63 -27.12 0.12 8.32
CA VAL A 63 -27.57 -0.45 9.60
C VAL A 63 -28.53 0.50 10.30
N ASP A 64 -28.21 1.80 10.34
CA ASP A 64 -29.02 2.82 11.00
C ASP A 64 -30.41 2.94 10.34
N GLU A 65 -30.50 2.74 9.04
CA GLU A 65 -31.74 2.76 8.26
C GLU A 65 -32.49 1.39 8.31
N GLY A 66 -31.94 0.37 8.96
CA GLY A 66 -32.54 -0.95 9.08
C GLY A 66 -32.56 -1.78 7.79
N LEU A 67 -31.80 -1.39 6.77
CA LEU A 67 -31.69 -2.14 5.51
C LEU A 67 -30.95 -3.47 5.68
N VAL A 68 -30.02 -3.53 6.64
CA VAL A 68 -29.26 -4.74 6.98
C VAL A 68 -29.09 -4.84 8.50
N ALA A 69 -29.04 -6.09 9.03
CA ALA A 69 -28.87 -6.27 10.45
C ALA A 69 -27.42 -5.99 10.92
N ARG A 70 -26.43 -6.34 10.11
CA ARG A 70 -25.00 -6.19 10.42
C ARG A 70 -24.20 -5.87 9.16
N VAL A 71 -23.08 -5.23 9.35
CA VAL A 71 -22.11 -4.94 8.27
C VAL A 71 -20.76 -5.54 8.56
N GLY A 72 -19.97 -5.72 7.50
CA GLY A 72 -18.59 -6.14 7.58
C GLY A 72 -17.79 -5.70 6.35
N ILE A 73 -16.53 -6.06 6.34
CA ILE A 73 -15.55 -5.61 5.34
C ILE A 73 -14.72 -6.78 4.84
N CYS A 74 -14.30 -6.73 3.56
CA CYS A 74 -13.46 -7.77 2.97
C CYS A 74 -12.13 -7.20 2.48
N ASN A 75 -11.12 -8.09 2.44
CA ASN A 75 -9.81 -7.80 1.83
C ASN A 75 -9.12 -6.57 2.44
N VAL A 76 -9.18 -6.47 3.76
CA VAL A 76 -8.56 -5.42 4.57
C VAL A 76 -7.39 -5.96 5.38
N ASN A 77 -6.50 -5.07 5.79
CA ASN A 77 -5.45 -5.34 6.77
C ASN A 77 -5.86 -4.86 8.18
N ARG A 78 -4.99 -5.10 9.16
CA ARG A 78 -5.21 -4.69 10.55
C ARG A 78 -5.45 -3.18 10.71
N THR A 79 -4.62 -2.35 10.09
CA THR A 79 -4.74 -0.87 10.17
C THR A 79 -6.07 -0.39 9.58
N GLN A 80 -6.51 -0.99 8.47
CA GLN A 80 -7.82 -0.66 7.88
C GLN A 80 -8.98 -1.11 8.77
N LEU A 81 -8.84 -2.23 9.48
CA LEU A 81 -9.84 -2.67 10.46
C LEU A 81 -9.90 -1.71 11.65
N ASP A 82 -8.75 -1.27 12.19
CA ASP A 82 -8.70 -0.32 13.30
C ASP A 82 -9.43 0.98 12.97
N VAL A 83 -9.24 1.52 11.77
CA VAL A 83 -10.02 2.68 11.28
C VAL A 83 -11.50 2.33 11.08
N ALA A 84 -11.80 1.12 10.61
CA ALA A 84 -13.19 0.75 10.29
C ALA A 84 -14.09 0.71 11.52
N VAL A 85 -13.59 0.19 12.64
CA VAL A 85 -14.38 0.06 13.88
C VAL A 85 -14.66 1.41 14.56
N GLU A 86 -13.92 2.47 14.20
CA GLU A 86 -14.19 3.84 14.65
C GLU A 86 -15.37 4.48 13.88
N HIS A 87 -15.73 3.95 12.70
CA HIS A 87 -16.67 4.60 11.78
C HIS A 87 -17.90 3.74 11.42
N ALA A 88 -17.89 2.45 11.73
CA ALA A 88 -19.00 1.55 11.45
C ALA A 88 -19.02 0.34 12.43
N PRO A 89 -20.20 -0.21 12.75
CA PRO A 89 -20.33 -1.37 13.63
C PRO A 89 -19.95 -2.67 12.92
N ILE A 90 -18.65 -2.88 12.72
CA ILE A 90 -18.11 -4.02 11.98
C ILE A 90 -18.33 -5.33 12.76
N ALA A 91 -19.13 -6.23 12.24
CA ALA A 91 -19.42 -7.55 12.83
C ALA A 91 -18.54 -8.67 12.26
N ALA A 92 -18.05 -8.52 11.02
CA ALA A 92 -17.25 -9.54 10.36
C ALA A 92 -16.19 -8.93 9.43
N VAL A 93 -15.06 -9.64 9.34
CA VAL A 93 -14.02 -9.39 8.33
C VAL A 93 -13.86 -10.62 7.46
N GLN A 94 -13.85 -10.47 6.14
CA GLN A 94 -13.62 -11.59 5.23
C GLN A 94 -12.36 -11.40 4.41
N VAL A 95 -11.42 -12.35 4.54
CA VAL A 95 -10.12 -12.32 3.84
C VAL A 95 -9.73 -13.70 3.32
N ALA A 96 -8.79 -13.73 2.39
CA ALA A 96 -8.12 -14.97 2.02
C ALA A 96 -7.33 -15.50 3.22
N LEU A 97 -7.54 -16.75 3.57
CA LEU A 97 -6.78 -17.43 4.63
C LEU A 97 -6.70 -18.91 4.31
N SER A 98 -5.49 -19.41 4.22
CA SER A 98 -5.19 -20.84 3.97
C SER A 98 -3.76 -21.14 4.40
N ARG A 99 -3.39 -22.43 4.47
CA ARG A 99 -2.00 -22.89 4.66
C ARG A 99 -1.01 -22.28 3.65
N PHE A 100 -1.50 -21.87 2.46
CA PHE A 100 -0.70 -21.25 1.38
C PHE A 100 -0.80 -19.72 1.33
N ASP A 101 -1.62 -19.13 2.19
CA ASP A 101 -1.78 -17.68 2.34
C ASP A 101 -2.17 -17.36 3.78
N ASP A 102 -1.17 -17.18 4.60
CA ASP A 102 -1.26 -16.90 6.04
C ASP A 102 -1.05 -15.40 6.36
N THR A 103 -1.14 -14.54 5.33
CA THR A 103 -0.92 -13.09 5.46
C THR A 103 -1.76 -12.46 6.56
N ALA A 104 -3.01 -12.90 6.72
CA ALA A 104 -3.90 -12.39 7.77
C ALA A 104 -3.42 -12.77 9.19
N VAL A 105 -2.80 -13.93 9.36
CA VAL A 105 -2.20 -14.38 10.63
C VAL A 105 -0.96 -13.55 10.93
N ARG A 106 0.01 -13.56 10.02
CA ARG A 106 1.28 -12.83 10.17
C ARG A 106 1.10 -11.32 10.27
N GLY A 107 0.07 -10.78 9.62
CA GLY A 107 -0.34 -9.38 9.71
C GLY A 107 -1.04 -9.02 11.02
N GLY A 108 -1.34 -10.00 11.90
CA GLY A 108 -2.04 -9.78 13.16
C GLY A 108 -3.51 -9.42 13.01
N LEU A 109 -4.11 -9.67 11.84
CA LEU A 109 -5.53 -9.38 11.60
C LEU A 109 -6.44 -10.39 12.32
N VAL A 110 -6.07 -11.68 12.34
CA VAL A 110 -6.81 -12.74 13.06
C VAL A 110 -6.86 -12.42 14.56
N GLU A 111 -5.71 -12.11 15.15
CA GLU A 111 -5.59 -11.73 16.55
C GLU A 111 -6.43 -10.47 16.87
N ARG A 112 -6.34 -9.45 16.01
CA ARG A 112 -7.11 -8.21 16.20
C ARG A 112 -8.62 -8.42 16.10
N CYS A 113 -9.07 -9.25 15.19
CA CYS A 113 -10.48 -9.64 15.11
C CYS A 113 -10.94 -10.37 16.39
N ALA A 114 -10.10 -11.26 16.95
CA ALA A 114 -10.42 -11.95 18.20
C ALA A 114 -10.52 -10.97 19.40
N GLU A 115 -9.57 -10.03 19.54
CA GLU A 115 -9.59 -8.97 20.56
C GLU A 115 -10.88 -8.15 20.48
N LEU A 116 -11.32 -7.81 19.29
CA LEU A 116 -12.52 -6.99 19.04
C LEU A 116 -13.83 -7.82 19.02
N ARG A 117 -13.75 -9.15 19.18
CA ARG A 117 -14.89 -10.09 19.05
C ARG A 117 -15.59 -10.01 17.68
N ILE A 118 -14.81 -9.77 16.64
CA ILE A 118 -15.25 -9.72 15.25
C ILE A 118 -15.02 -11.08 14.61
N ALA A 119 -16.02 -11.61 13.87
CA ALA A 119 -15.88 -12.86 13.14
C ALA A 119 -14.91 -12.70 11.96
N LEU A 120 -13.96 -13.62 11.80
CA LEU A 120 -13.09 -13.67 10.64
C LEU A 120 -13.55 -14.79 9.70
N VAL A 121 -14.02 -14.43 8.53
CA VAL A 121 -14.50 -15.36 7.51
C VAL A 121 -13.38 -15.64 6.51
N ALA A 122 -12.82 -16.85 6.59
CA ALA A 122 -11.75 -17.30 5.73
C ALA A 122 -12.28 -17.75 4.36
N HIS A 123 -12.10 -16.95 3.31
CA HIS A 123 -12.38 -17.40 1.95
C HIS A 123 -11.16 -18.09 1.34
N SER A 124 -11.38 -18.95 0.35
CA SER A 124 -10.34 -19.76 -0.31
C SER A 124 -9.47 -20.57 0.68
N PRO A 125 -10.08 -21.27 1.66
CA PRO A 125 -9.34 -21.91 2.75
C PRO A 125 -8.42 -23.05 2.28
N LEU A 126 -8.61 -23.57 1.07
CA LEU A 126 -7.76 -24.54 0.40
C LEU A 126 -6.81 -23.89 -0.63
N GLY A 127 -6.57 -22.57 -0.57
CA GLY A 127 -5.70 -21.82 -1.48
C GLY A 127 -6.34 -21.33 -2.77
N GLY A 128 -7.66 -21.53 -2.93
CA GLY A 128 -8.41 -21.11 -4.11
C GLY A 128 -8.04 -21.87 -5.40
N PRO A 129 -8.60 -21.49 -6.57
CA PRO A 129 -8.44 -22.25 -7.82
C PRO A 129 -7.01 -22.47 -8.27
N ARG A 130 -6.10 -21.55 -7.92
CA ARG A 130 -4.70 -21.59 -8.35
C ARG A 130 -3.82 -22.49 -7.46
N ARG A 131 -4.21 -22.75 -6.22
CA ARG A 131 -3.39 -23.43 -5.23
C ARG A 131 -4.04 -24.69 -4.63
N ALA A 132 -5.32 -24.94 -4.90
CA ALA A 132 -6.04 -26.09 -4.37
C ALA A 132 -5.36 -27.44 -4.73
N SER A 133 -4.74 -27.54 -5.91
CA SER A 133 -3.96 -28.72 -6.31
C SER A 133 -2.65 -28.92 -5.53
N ARG A 134 -2.24 -27.96 -4.72
CA ARG A 134 -1.04 -28.09 -3.85
C ARG A 134 -1.37 -28.81 -2.55
N VAL A 135 -2.61 -28.84 -2.13
CA VAL A 135 -3.06 -29.45 -0.87
C VAL A 135 -2.62 -30.93 -0.82
N SER A 136 -2.87 -31.69 -1.88
CA SER A 136 -2.49 -33.11 -1.96
C SER A 136 -1.00 -33.36 -2.23
N LYS A 137 -0.22 -32.30 -2.45
CA LYS A 137 1.22 -32.35 -2.74
C LYS A 137 2.04 -31.76 -1.59
N ASP A 138 1.40 -31.32 -0.52
CA ASP A 138 2.07 -30.81 0.68
C ASP A 138 2.35 -32.01 1.59
N ASP A 139 3.65 -32.28 1.80
CA ASP A 139 4.09 -33.45 2.56
C ASP A 139 3.69 -33.35 4.03
N ASP A 140 3.73 -32.14 4.63
CA ASP A 140 3.33 -31.91 6.02
C ASP A 140 1.84 -32.19 6.20
N LEU A 141 0.97 -31.66 5.30
CA LEU A 141 -0.46 -31.94 5.34
C LEU A 141 -0.76 -33.44 5.16
N SER A 142 -0.02 -34.10 4.28
CA SER A 142 -0.20 -35.54 3.99
C SER A 142 0.24 -36.42 5.15
N GLU A 143 1.26 -36.02 5.88
CA GLU A 143 1.76 -36.80 7.03
C GLU A 143 0.81 -36.66 8.23
N VAL A 144 0.35 -35.44 8.55
CA VAL A 144 -0.67 -35.21 9.59
C VAL A 144 -1.98 -35.92 9.23
N ALA A 145 -2.39 -35.84 7.97
CA ALA A 145 -3.61 -36.54 7.50
C ALA A 145 -3.57 -38.04 7.75
N ARG A 146 -2.41 -38.67 7.51
CA ARG A 146 -2.20 -40.11 7.75
C ARG A 146 -2.25 -40.46 9.23
N ALA A 147 -1.71 -39.58 10.10
CA ALA A 147 -1.76 -39.79 11.56
C ALA A 147 -3.19 -39.70 12.13
N HIS A 148 -4.08 -38.95 11.50
CA HIS A 148 -5.45 -38.75 11.95
C HIS A 148 -6.51 -39.50 11.14
N ASP A 149 -6.15 -40.40 10.24
CA ASP A 149 -7.05 -41.08 9.30
C ASP A 149 -7.97 -40.06 8.56
N ALA A 150 -7.38 -38.96 8.13
CA ALA A 150 -8.04 -37.84 7.48
C ALA A 150 -7.45 -37.58 6.09
N THR A 151 -8.05 -36.68 5.33
CA THR A 151 -7.52 -36.19 4.07
C THR A 151 -6.66 -34.93 4.29
N ALA A 152 -5.70 -34.69 3.41
CA ALA A 152 -4.90 -33.44 3.43
C ALA A 152 -5.80 -32.18 3.35
N ALA A 153 -6.96 -32.26 2.69
CA ALA A 153 -7.93 -31.16 2.63
C ALA A 153 -8.61 -30.93 3.98
N GLU A 154 -8.93 -31.97 4.72
CA GLU A 154 -9.48 -31.87 6.08
C GLU A 154 -8.47 -31.25 7.05
N VAL A 155 -7.22 -31.69 6.98
CA VAL A 155 -6.13 -31.09 7.78
C VAL A 155 -5.90 -29.63 7.42
N ALA A 156 -5.93 -29.27 6.14
CA ALA A 156 -5.80 -27.89 5.69
C ALA A 156 -6.96 -26.99 6.20
N LEU A 157 -8.18 -27.52 6.25
CA LEU A 157 -9.33 -26.81 6.82
C LEU A 157 -9.25 -26.73 8.36
N ALA A 158 -8.84 -27.80 9.02
CA ALA A 158 -8.60 -27.82 10.46
C ALA A 158 -7.52 -26.78 10.86
N TRP A 159 -6.44 -26.68 10.06
CA TRP A 159 -5.43 -25.63 10.22
C TRP A 159 -6.06 -24.22 10.19
N VAL A 160 -6.94 -23.94 9.22
CA VAL A 160 -7.61 -22.62 9.12
C VAL A 160 -8.44 -22.33 10.36
N LEU A 161 -9.14 -23.31 10.91
CA LEU A 161 -9.96 -23.17 12.10
C LEU A 161 -9.13 -23.04 13.38
N ASP A 162 -7.93 -23.64 13.43
CA ASP A 162 -7.06 -23.65 14.60
C ASP A 162 -6.26 -22.34 14.77
N VAL A 163 -6.19 -21.46 13.74
CA VAL A 163 -5.46 -20.19 13.87
C VAL A 163 -6.17 -19.14 14.75
N GLY A 164 -7.45 -19.33 15.07
CA GLY A 164 -8.16 -18.44 15.97
C GLY A 164 -9.59 -18.86 16.28
N PRO A 165 -10.10 -18.61 17.50
CA PRO A 165 -11.43 -19.06 17.94
C PRO A 165 -12.57 -18.32 17.23
N ASN A 166 -12.33 -17.23 16.56
CA ASN A 166 -13.28 -16.39 15.84
C ASN A 166 -13.26 -16.65 14.32
N VAL A 167 -12.52 -17.67 13.87
CA VAL A 167 -12.35 -17.98 12.44
C VAL A 167 -13.45 -18.94 11.96
N VAL A 168 -14.08 -18.58 10.84
CA VAL A 168 -15.07 -19.38 10.14
C VAL A 168 -14.57 -19.60 8.72
N ALA A 169 -14.41 -20.88 8.31
CA ALA A 169 -13.99 -21.21 6.95
C ALA A 169 -15.21 -21.36 6.02
N ILE A 170 -15.12 -20.85 4.78
CA ILE A 170 -16.13 -21.02 3.72
C ILE A 170 -15.56 -21.81 2.54
N PRO A 171 -15.39 -23.14 2.67
CA PRO A 171 -14.94 -23.99 1.58
C PRO A 171 -16.01 -24.11 0.51
N GLY A 172 -15.61 -24.11 -0.77
CA GLY A 172 -16.50 -24.31 -1.92
C GLY A 172 -16.78 -25.79 -2.16
N ALA A 173 -17.73 -26.38 -1.45
CA ALA A 173 -18.13 -27.76 -1.66
C ALA A 173 -18.95 -27.90 -2.96
N ARG A 174 -18.50 -28.79 -3.88
CA ARG A 174 -19.17 -29.05 -5.16
C ARG A 174 -19.83 -30.43 -5.22
N SER A 175 -19.65 -31.24 -4.19
CA SER A 175 -20.26 -32.57 -4.05
C SER A 175 -20.65 -32.82 -2.60
N PRO A 176 -21.57 -33.76 -2.35
CA PRO A 176 -21.92 -34.19 -1.00
C PRO A 176 -20.71 -34.66 -0.19
N GLU A 177 -19.75 -35.37 -0.83
CA GLU A 177 -18.50 -35.84 -0.21
C GLU A 177 -17.64 -34.68 0.26
N ALA A 178 -17.51 -33.62 -0.57
CA ALA A 178 -16.74 -32.43 -0.22
C ALA A 178 -17.39 -31.68 0.96
N ALA A 179 -18.73 -31.63 1.02
CA ALA A 179 -19.44 -31.06 2.14
C ALA A 179 -19.25 -31.86 3.44
N ARG A 180 -19.35 -33.20 3.37
CA ARG A 180 -19.08 -34.10 4.52
C ARG A 180 -17.60 -33.97 4.99
N SER A 181 -16.65 -33.91 4.06
CA SER A 181 -15.23 -33.71 4.35
C SER A 181 -14.99 -32.38 5.07
N ALA A 182 -15.60 -31.29 4.61
CA ALA A 182 -15.52 -30.00 5.30
C ALA A 182 -16.12 -30.05 6.73
N ALA A 183 -17.20 -30.80 6.94
CA ALA A 183 -17.77 -31.00 8.26
C ALA A 183 -16.86 -31.83 9.18
N ARG A 184 -16.23 -32.91 8.67
CA ARG A 184 -15.25 -33.67 9.44
C ARG A 184 -14.03 -32.85 9.85
N ALA A 185 -13.56 -31.95 8.98
CA ALA A 185 -12.46 -31.04 9.28
C ALA A 185 -12.73 -30.18 10.54
N ALA A 186 -13.97 -29.81 10.80
CA ALA A 186 -14.33 -29.02 11.98
C ALA A 186 -14.24 -29.81 13.30
N ALA A 187 -14.26 -31.13 13.24
CA ALA A 187 -14.10 -32.02 14.39
C ALA A 187 -12.65 -32.48 14.60
N LEU A 188 -11.77 -32.25 13.62
CA LEU A 188 -10.38 -32.67 13.68
C LEU A 188 -9.60 -31.79 14.66
N GLN A 189 -9.01 -32.41 15.67
CA GLN A 189 -8.19 -31.73 16.67
C GLN A 189 -6.70 -31.87 16.32
N LEU A 190 -6.01 -30.76 16.05
CA LEU A 190 -4.57 -30.76 15.85
C LEU A 190 -3.85 -30.72 17.19
N ASP A 191 -2.90 -31.62 17.40
CA ASP A 191 -2.09 -31.63 18.61
C ASP A 191 -0.88 -30.65 18.52
N ALA A 192 -0.01 -30.64 19.52
CA ALA A 192 1.15 -29.75 19.55
C ALA A 192 2.19 -30.09 18.48
N ALA A 193 2.36 -31.37 18.14
CA ALA A 193 3.30 -31.82 17.12
C ALA A 193 2.78 -31.47 15.72
N ASP A 194 1.47 -31.63 15.50
CA ASP A 194 0.80 -31.21 14.27
C ASP A 194 0.95 -29.70 14.03
N ARG A 195 0.71 -28.89 15.07
CA ARG A 195 0.85 -27.43 15.04
C ARG A 195 2.28 -27.00 14.72
N GLU A 196 3.28 -27.65 15.32
CA GLU A 196 4.68 -27.39 15.01
C GLU A 196 5.02 -27.73 13.57
N ARG A 197 4.61 -28.91 13.09
CA ARG A 197 4.82 -29.39 11.72
C ARG A 197 4.13 -28.48 10.71
N LEU A 198 2.90 -28.10 10.95
CA LEU A 198 2.11 -27.23 10.09
C LEU A 198 2.47 -25.74 10.25
N GLY A 199 3.47 -25.40 11.06
CA GLY A 199 3.98 -24.06 11.23
C GLY A 199 3.01 -23.12 11.96
N ILE A 200 2.07 -23.64 12.74
CA ILE A 200 1.24 -22.85 13.67
C ILE A 200 2.11 -22.60 14.89
N ARG A 201 2.78 -21.44 14.93
CA ARG A 201 3.75 -21.15 16.01
C ARG A 201 3.12 -20.30 17.11
N PRO A 202 3.23 -20.72 18.39
CA PRO A 202 3.07 -19.81 19.51
C PRO A 202 4.23 -18.80 19.56
N ALA A 203 3.96 -17.60 20.07
CA ALA A 203 4.94 -16.53 20.22
C ALA A 203 6.24 -17.03 20.90
N THR A 204 7.35 -16.79 20.24
CA THR A 204 8.67 -17.41 20.42
C THR A 204 9.31 -17.22 21.80
N SER A 205 9.94 -18.28 22.30
CA SER A 205 10.88 -18.29 23.41
C SER A 205 12.16 -17.47 23.10
N ARG A 206 12.59 -16.64 24.05
CA ARG A 206 13.83 -15.84 23.96
C ARG A 206 15.06 -16.74 23.84
N ARG A 207 15.66 -16.83 22.66
CA ARG A 207 17.01 -17.42 22.47
C ARG A 207 18.08 -16.44 22.99
N ARG A 208 19.23 -16.98 23.48
CA ARG A 208 20.41 -16.19 23.90
C ARG A 208 20.83 -15.24 22.77
N ARG A 209 20.86 -13.93 23.05
CA ARG A 209 21.30 -12.90 22.11
C ARG A 209 22.76 -13.11 21.73
N ARG A 210 23.07 -13.15 20.44
CA ARG A 210 24.41 -13.09 19.87
C ARG A 210 24.78 -11.63 19.59
N ALA A 211 26.10 -11.32 19.55
CA ALA A 211 26.56 -9.99 19.16
C ALA A 211 26.23 -9.70 17.67
N GLY A 212 25.71 -8.53 17.40
CA GLY A 212 25.25 -8.10 16.07
C GLY A 212 23.75 -7.85 16.01
N ASP A 213 23.28 -7.36 14.90
CA ASP A 213 21.87 -7.06 14.65
C ASP A 213 21.52 -7.07 13.16
N VAL A 214 20.23 -7.15 12.89
CA VAL A 214 19.64 -6.92 11.58
C VAL A 214 18.93 -5.57 11.60
N VAL A 215 19.20 -4.71 10.62
CA VAL A 215 18.51 -3.42 10.46
C VAL A 215 17.56 -3.52 9.29
N LEU A 216 16.28 -3.27 9.55
CA LEU A 216 15.24 -3.22 8.53
C LEU A 216 14.90 -1.75 8.25
N VAL A 217 15.34 -1.23 7.09
CA VAL A 217 15.03 0.13 6.64
C VAL A 217 13.77 0.07 5.79
N MET A 218 12.70 0.73 6.22
CA MET A 218 11.41 0.69 5.54
C MET A 218 10.84 2.09 5.22
N GLY A 219 9.88 2.13 4.34
CA GLY A 219 9.17 3.33 3.91
C GLY A 219 8.71 3.22 2.45
N VAL A 220 7.90 4.15 1.98
CA VAL A 220 7.41 4.17 0.60
C VAL A 220 8.53 4.40 -0.41
N GLN A 221 8.28 4.16 -1.68
CA GLN A 221 9.21 4.52 -2.74
C GLN A 221 9.37 6.06 -2.78
N GLY A 222 10.60 6.52 -2.89
CA GLY A 222 10.95 7.94 -2.78
C GLY A 222 11.22 8.42 -1.34
N ALA A 223 11.08 7.57 -0.31
CA ALA A 223 11.33 7.97 1.08
C ALA A 223 12.80 8.21 1.45
N GLY A 224 13.77 7.87 0.59
CA GLY A 224 15.19 8.06 0.87
C GLY A 224 15.88 6.87 1.55
N LYS A 225 15.28 5.70 1.54
CA LYS A 225 15.78 4.48 2.20
C LYS A 225 17.22 4.13 1.85
N SER A 226 17.58 4.17 0.56
CA SER A 226 18.91 3.77 0.11
C SER A 226 20.01 4.65 0.67
N ARG A 227 19.76 5.95 0.89
CA ARG A 227 20.69 6.87 1.57
C ARG A 227 20.95 6.43 3.01
N VAL A 228 19.87 6.10 3.74
CA VAL A 228 19.99 5.61 5.12
C VAL A 228 20.67 4.24 5.16
N ALA A 229 20.31 3.32 4.28
CA ALA A 229 20.95 2.01 4.21
C ALA A 229 22.46 2.12 3.92
N HIS A 230 22.87 3.09 3.11
CA HIS A 230 24.28 3.32 2.79
C HIS A 230 25.12 3.68 4.03
N THR A 231 24.59 4.45 4.98
CA THR A 231 25.28 4.75 6.23
C THR A 231 25.56 3.51 7.09
N TYR A 232 24.75 2.45 6.93
CA TYR A 232 25.03 1.16 7.56
C TYR A 232 26.09 0.37 6.80
N VAL A 233 26.10 0.44 5.46
CA VAL A 233 27.15 -0.19 4.63
C VAL A 233 28.54 0.38 4.99
N GLU A 234 28.64 1.69 5.15
CA GLU A 234 29.89 2.36 5.60
C GLU A 234 30.37 1.89 6.97
N ARG A 235 29.45 1.36 7.80
CA ARG A 235 29.75 0.77 9.11
C ARG A 235 29.98 -0.74 9.04
N GLY A 236 30.08 -1.33 7.84
CA GLY A 236 30.39 -2.75 7.62
C GLY A 236 29.18 -3.67 7.59
N TYR A 237 27.95 -3.17 7.49
CA TYR A 237 26.78 -4.01 7.33
C TYR A 237 26.67 -4.58 5.91
N LEU A 238 26.35 -5.86 5.81
CA LEU A 238 25.98 -6.48 4.55
C LEU A 238 24.61 -5.95 4.10
N ARG A 239 24.56 -5.30 2.95
CA ARG A 239 23.29 -4.81 2.40
C ARG A 239 22.57 -5.87 1.58
N LEU A 240 21.28 -6.04 1.85
CA LEU A 240 20.36 -6.86 1.07
C LEU A 240 19.24 -5.97 0.52
N ASN A 241 19.26 -5.75 -0.80
CA ASN A 241 18.30 -4.93 -1.52
C ASN A 241 17.72 -5.72 -2.69
N ARG A 242 16.39 -5.69 -2.84
CA ARG A 242 15.69 -6.42 -3.91
C ARG A 242 15.99 -5.84 -5.29
N ASP A 243 16.10 -4.52 -5.38
CA ASP A 243 16.25 -3.83 -6.66
C ASP A 243 17.63 -4.13 -7.29
N GLU A 244 18.64 -4.44 -6.47
CA GLU A 244 19.98 -4.85 -6.91
C GLU A 244 20.07 -6.35 -7.17
N ARG A 245 19.39 -7.18 -6.35
CA ARG A 245 19.49 -8.64 -6.43
C ARG A 245 18.45 -9.27 -7.36
N GLY A 246 17.38 -8.53 -7.67
CA GLY A 246 16.21 -9.06 -8.36
C GLY A 246 15.32 -9.92 -7.44
N GLY A 247 14.23 -10.43 -8.00
CA GLY A 247 13.35 -11.38 -7.30
C GLY A 247 12.26 -10.74 -6.44
N THR A 248 11.89 -11.43 -5.37
CA THR A 248 10.76 -11.07 -4.48
C THR A 248 11.24 -10.73 -3.06
N LEU A 249 10.38 -10.11 -2.23
CA LEU A 249 10.66 -9.90 -0.81
C LEU A 249 10.88 -11.23 -0.07
N ARG A 250 10.16 -12.29 -0.43
CA ARG A 250 10.38 -13.63 0.12
C ARG A 250 11.77 -14.17 -0.24
N GLY A 251 12.26 -13.94 -1.47
CA GLY A 251 13.62 -14.26 -1.88
C GLY A 251 14.67 -13.50 -1.07
N LEU A 252 14.37 -12.25 -0.68
CA LEU A 252 15.26 -11.47 0.17
C LEU A 252 15.36 -12.03 1.60
N VAL A 253 14.27 -12.58 2.13
CA VAL A 253 14.27 -13.29 3.42
C VAL A 253 15.12 -14.56 3.35
N GLY A 254 15.03 -15.31 2.25
CA GLY A 254 15.94 -16.46 2.02
C GLY A 254 17.40 -16.04 1.93
N ALA A 255 17.70 -14.91 1.28
CA ALA A 255 19.07 -14.37 1.23
C ALA A 255 19.57 -13.94 2.62
N LEU A 256 18.69 -13.37 3.46
CA LEU A 256 19.01 -13.07 4.86
C LEU A 256 19.35 -14.36 5.64
N ASP A 257 18.52 -15.39 5.52
CA ASP A 257 18.74 -16.66 6.20
C ASP A 257 20.10 -17.27 5.84
N LEU A 258 20.43 -17.32 4.55
CA LEU A 258 21.72 -17.79 4.05
C LEU A 258 22.89 -16.95 4.57
N ALA A 259 22.79 -15.62 4.55
CA ALA A 259 23.84 -14.73 5.03
C ALA A 259 24.12 -14.94 6.53
N LEU A 260 23.06 -15.06 7.33
CA LEU A 260 23.16 -15.31 8.78
C LEU A 260 23.71 -16.71 9.10
N ALA A 261 23.31 -17.72 8.34
CA ALA A 261 23.84 -19.07 8.43
C ALA A 261 25.34 -19.12 8.09
N SER A 262 25.78 -18.33 7.09
CA SER A 262 27.18 -18.18 6.69
C SER A 262 28.03 -17.31 7.64
N GLY A 263 27.45 -16.83 8.74
CA GLY A 263 28.20 -16.12 9.78
C GLY A 263 28.07 -14.61 9.76
N ALA A 264 27.32 -13.99 8.85
CA ALA A 264 27.03 -12.57 8.90
C ALA A 264 26.33 -12.20 10.22
N ARG A 265 26.72 -11.07 10.84
CA ARG A 265 26.18 -10.60 12.13
C ARG A 265 25.61 -9.19 12.05
N GLN A 266 25.92 -8.45 11.01
CA GLN A 266 25.45 -7.11 10.74
C GLN A 266 24.86 -7.07 9.33
N VAL A 267 23.54 -6.99 9.21
CA VAL A 267 22.85 -7.01 7.92
C VAL A 267 21.86 -5.86 7.88
N VAL A 268 21.83 -5.10 6.80
CA VAL A 268 20.82 -4.08 6.53
C VAL A 268 19.95 -4.49 5.36
N LEU A 269 18.63 -4.55 5.59
CA LEU A 269 17.63 -4.78 4.54
C LEU A 269 17.03 -3.43 4.14
N ASP A 270 17.10 -3.12 2.84
CA ASP A 270 16.60 -1.87 2.27
C ASP A 270 15.50 -2.21 1.25
N ASN A 271 14.25 -2.05 1.66
CA ASN A 271 13.09 -2.21 0.78
C ASN A 271 11.85 -1.54 1.38
N THR A 272 10.70 -1.63 0.71
CA THR A 272 9.48 -0.94 1.16
C THR A 272 8.89 -1.51 2.44
N TYR A 273 8.84 -2.82 2.61
CA TYR A 273 8.30 -3.51 3.79
C TYR A 273 6.96 -2.95 4.30
N LEU A 274 6.05 -2.64 3.37
CA LEU A 274 4.81 -1.92 3.65
C LEU A 274 3.89 -2.67 4.61
N ALA A 275 3.79 -3.98 4.48
CA ALA A 275 2.92 -4.80 5.31
C ALA A 275 3.67 -5.44 6.48
N ARG A 276 3.04 -5.49 7.64
CA ARG A 276 3.53 -6.18 8.83
C ARG A 276 3.94 -7.62 8.55
N ALA A 277 3.15 -8.33 7.75
CA ALA A 277 3.43 -9.72 7.38
C ALA A 277 4.83 -9.93 6.79
N TRP A 278 5.30 -9.00 5.95
CA TRP A 278 6.65 -9.07 5.37
C TRP A 278 7.75 -8.73 6.38
N ARG A 279 7.47 -7.86 7.34
CA ARG A 279 8.39 -7.50 8.42
C ARG A 279 8.54 -8.65 9.41
N ASN A 280 7.45 -9.35 9.70
CA ASN A 280 7.47 -10.54 10.57
C ASN A 280 8.37 -11.64 10.00
N ASP A 281 8.39 -11.86 8.68
CA ASP A 281 9.30 -12.83 8.06
C ASP A 281 10.78 -12.51 8.37
N VAL A 282 11.15 -11.24 8.38
CA VAL A 282 12.51 -10.78 8.73
C VAL A 282 12.82 -11.00 10.21
N VAL A 283 11.87 -10.62 11.08
CA VAL A 283 12.01 -10.77 12.54
C VAL A 283 12.17 -12.24 12.92
N GLU A 284 11.32 -13.12 12.39
CA GLU A 284 11.39 -14.55 12.63
C GLU A 284 12.72 -15.16 12.13
N THR A 285 13.16 -14.76 10.94
CA THR A 285 14.42 -15.24 10.37
C THR A 285 15.60 -14.83 11.24
N ALA A 286 15.71 -13.56 11.62
CA ALA A 286 16.76 -13.08 12.49
C ALA A 286 16.74 -13.77 13.87
N ALA A 287 15.53 -13.98 14.43
CA ALA A 287 15.34 -14.66 15.71
C ALA A 287 15.84 -16.12 15.70
N ARG A 288 15.67 -16.86 14.59
CA ARG A 288 16.24 -18.22 14.44
C ARG A 288 17.77 -18.22 14.58
N HIS A 289 18.43 -17.16 14.16
CA HIS A 289 19.88 -16.97 14.30
C HIS A 289 20.31 -16.28 15.58
N GLY A 290 19.36 -15.91 16.47
CA GLY A 290 19.62 -15.27 17.76
C GLY A 290 20.00 -13.78 17.64
N LEU A 291 19.65 -13.11 16.55
CA LEU A 291 19.92 -11.70 16.30
C LEU A 291 18.65 -10.85 16.49
N PRO A 292 18.76 -9.68 17.13
CA PRO A 292 17.67 -8.71 17.20
C PRO A 292 17.48 -8.00 15.85
N VAL A 293 16.25 -7.55 15.59
CA VAL A 293 15.95 -6.68 14.45
C VAL A 293 15.62 -5.28 14.96
N ARG A 294 16.27 -4.27 14.40
CA ARG A 294 15.89 -2.86 14.58
C ARG A 294 15.17 -2.37 13.33
N CYS A 295 14.04 -1.73 13.50
CA CYS A 295 13.29 -1.12 12.40
C CYS A 295 13.66 0.37 12.32
N VAL A 296 14.03 0.83 11.13
CA VAL A 296 14.24 2.25 10.81
C VAL A 296 13.16 2.64 9.80
N TRP A 297 12.16 3.35 10.28
CA TRP A 297 11.03 3.77 9.47
C TRP A 297 11.18 5.21 9.00
N LEU A 298 11.31 5.37 7.68
CA LEU A 298 11.28 6.68 7.03
C LEU A 298 9.82 7.07 6.78
N ASP A 299 9.27 7.86 7.69
CA ASP A 299 7.90 8.41 7.60
C ASP A 299 7.91 9.67 6.72
N THR A 300 8.15 9.46 5.44
CA THR A 300 8.20 10.53 4.45
C THR A 300 6.79 10.82 3.94
N PRO A 301 6.28 12.06 4.08
CA PRO A 301 4.99 12.44 3.53
C PRO A 301 4.89 12.13 2.04
N LEU A 302 3.71 11.70 1.58
CA LEU A 302 3.49 11.29 0.19
C LEU A 302 3.98 12.35 -0.81
N ALA A 303 3.66 13.62 -0.57
CA ALA A 303 4.07 14.72 -1.44
C ALA A 303 5.60 14.83 -1.60
N GLN A 304 6.34 14.63 -0.51
CA GLN A 304 7.81 14.65 -0.55
C GLN A 304 8.38 13.42 -1.25
N ALA A 305 7.80 12.25 -1.00
CA ALA A 305 8.17 11.03 -1.69
C ALA A 305 7.89 11.11 -3.21
N GLN A 306 6.85 11.87 -3.62
CA GLN A 306 6.55 12.17 -5.02
C GLN A 306 7.62 13.04 -5.67
N VAL A 307 8.04 14.10 -4.99
CA VAL A 307 9.15 14.96 -5.45
C VAL A 307 10.41 14.12 -5.67
N ASN A 308 10.85 13.38 -4.68
CA ASN A 308 12.06 12.54 -4.77
C ASN A 308 11.97 11.49 -5.89
N LEU A 309 10.76 10.97 -6.15
CA LEU A 309 10.56 10.01 -7.23
C LEU A 309 10.64 10.67 -8.60
N VAL A 310 10.04 11.86 -8.75
CA VAL A 310 10.10 12.63 -10.00
C VAL A 310 11.52 13.11 -10.29
N GLU A 311 12.26 13.60 -9.28
CA GLU A 311 13.68 13.95 -9.44
C GLU A 311 14.48 12.76 -9.98
N ARG A 312 14.29 11.55 -9.43
CA ARG A 312 14.93 10.32 -9.92
C ARG A 312 14.52 9.97 -11.35
N LEU A 313 13.26 10.20 -11.73
CA LEU A 313 12.81 10.00 -13.11
C LEU A 313 13.48 10.99 -14.06
N LEU A 314 13.60 12.25 -13.65
CA LEU A 314 14.32 13.28 -14.41
C LEU A 314 15.82 12.97 -14.53
N ASP A 315 16.47 12.42 -13.47
CA ASP A 315 17.85 11.94 -13.55
C ASP A 315 18.03 10.84 -14.58
N ARG A 316 17.04 9.97 -14.70
CA ARG A 316 17.11 8.80 -15.56
C ARG A 316 16.74 9.09 -17.02
N PHE A 317 15.64 9.84 -17.24
CA PHE A 317 15.07 10.07 -18.57
C PHE A 317 15.43 11.44 -19.14
N GLU A 318 16.12 12.29 -18.37
CA GLU A 318 16.45 13.69 -18.68
C GLU A 318 15.23 14.60 -18.89
N ARG A 319 14.05 14.02 -18.95
CA ARG A 319 12.72 14.65 -19.09
C ARG A 319 11.67 13.86 -18.36
N LEU A 320 10.45 14.39 -18.28
CA LEU A 320 9.31 13.61 -17.81
C LEU A 320 8.97 12.52 -18.85
N PRO A 321 8.91 11.23 -18.46
CA PRO A 321 8.48 10.18 -19.37
C PRO A 321 6.99 10.31 -19.68
N SER A 322 6.59 9.95 -20.91
CA SER A 322 5.19 9.84 -21.28
C SER A 322 4.47 8.77 -20.46
N PRO A 323 3.12 8.78 -20.37
CA PRO A 323 2.38 7.72 -19.67
C PRO A 323 2.70 6.32 -20.17
N GLU A 324 2.92 6.14 -21.47
CA GLU A 324 3.24 4.88 -22.11
C GLU A 324 4.65 4.41 -21.74
N GLU A 325 5.64 5.31 -21.82
CA GLU A 325 7.02 5.05 -21.39
C GLU A 325 7.06 4.71 -19.89
N LEU A 326 6.37 5.50 -19.05
CA LEU A 326 6.30 5.28 -17.63
C LEU A 326 5.66 3.92 -17.30
N LYS A 327 4.58 3.57 -17.99
CA LYS A 327 3.90 2.27 -17.83
C LYS A 327 4.79 1.11 -18.27
N ALA A 328 5.52 1.26 -19.35
CA ALA A 328 6.45 0.24 -19.84
C ALA A 328 7.64 0.06 -18.89
N ALA A 329 8.24 1.17 -18.45
CA ALA A 329 9.37 1.16 -17.52
C ALA A 329 8.96 0.62 -16.14
N SER A 330 7.79 1.00 -15.61
CA SER A 330 7.31 0.53 -14.30
C SER A 330 7.09 -0.99 -14.20
N ARG A 331 7.00 -1.69 -15.34
CA ARG A 331 6.89 -3.16 -15.40
C ARG A 331 8.25 -3.87 -15.38
N LYS A 332 9.29 -3.20 -15.85
CA LYS A 332 10.61 -3.80 -16.09
C LYS A 332 11.65 -3.32 -15.09
N GLU A 333 11.49 -2.13 -14.56
CA GLU A 333 12.52 -1.42 -13.82
C GLU A 333 12.12 -1.16 -12.38
N PRO A 334 12.85 -1.73 -11.43
CA PRO A 334 12.64 -1.44 -10.01
C PRO A 334 12.76 0.07 -9.73
N GLY A 335 11.86 0.59 -8.90
CA GLY A 335 11.89 1.99 -8.48
C GLY A 335 11.25 2.99 -9.46
N VAL A 336 10.89 2.59 -10.69
CA VAL A 336 10.06 3.39 -11.60
C VAL A 336 8.59 3.10 -11.33
N LEU A 337 7.83 4.11 -10.94
CA LEU A 337 6.42 3.97 -10.58
C LEU A 337 5.55 5.02 -11.26
N THR A 338 4.33 4.61 -11.60
CA THR A 338 3.25 5.55 -11.90
C THR A 338 2.76 6.22 -10.61
N PRO A 339 2.16 7.43 -10.69
CA PRO A 339 1.56 8.07 -9.51
C PRO A 339 0.57 7.18 -8.78
N THR A 340 -0.27 6.46 -9.52
CA THR A 340 -1.28 5.54 -8.96
C THR A 340 -0.64 4.39 -8.17
N GLN A 341 0.47 3.82 -8.65
CA GLN A 341 1.19 2.77 -7.95
C GLN A 341 1.80 3.27 -6.63
N GLN A 342 2.38 4.48 -6.63
CA GLN A 342 2.94 5.06 -5.40
C GLN A 342 1.85 5.42 -4.39
N MET A 343 0.76 6.03 -4.85
CA MET A 343 -0.39 6.34 -3.99
C MET A 343 -1.01 5.06 -3.39
N ARG A 344 -1.02 3.97 -4.15
CA ARG A 344 -1.43 2.67 -3.66
C ARG A 344 -0.49 2.16 -2.57
N ALA A 345 0.81 2.17 -2.82
CA ALA A 345 1.81 1.74 -1.84
C ALA A 345 1.71 2.54 -0.53
N PHE A 346 1.45 3.84 -0.61
CA PHE A 346 1.25 4.69 0.56
C PHE A 346 0.00 4.29 1.38
N ARG A 347 -1.09 3.91 0.72
CA ARG A 347 -2.32 3.45 1.39
C ARG A 347 -2.19 2.03 1.99
N GLU A 348 -1.33 1.20 1.40
CA GLU A 348 -1.03 -0.15 1.88
C GLU A 348 0.02 -0.16 3.00
N LEU A 349 0.63 0.99 3.31
CA LEU A 349 1.61 1.11 4.38
C LEU A 349 0.94 0.89 5.74
N GLU A 350 1.39 -0.14 6.42
CA GLU A 350 1.10 -0.41 7.83
C GLU A 350 2.25 0.15 8.66
N PRO A 351 2.04 1.18 9.51
CA PRO A 351 3.07 1.68 10.39
C PRO A 351 3.67 0.55 11.25
N PRO A 352 4.99 0.50 11.45
CA PRO A 352 5.58 -0.50 12.30
C PRO A 352 5.19 -0.28 13.77
N GLY A 353 4.88 -1.35 14.48
CA GLY A 353 4.46 -1.31 15.88
C GLY A 353 5.41 -2.05 16.80
N ASP A 354 5.41 -1.67 18.08
CA ASP A 354 6.26 -2.30 19.11
C ASP A 354 5.95 -3.80 19.31
N ASN A 355 4.74 -4.22 18.94
CA ASN A 355 4.28 -5.61 19.05
C ASN A 355 4.67 -6.50 17.85
N GLU A 356 5.54 -6.02 16.96
CA GLU A 356 6.07 -6.80 15.82
C GLU A 356 7.36 -7.57 16.15
N GLY A 357 7.85 -7.47 17.38
CA GLY A 357 9.06 -8.18 17.84
C GLY A 357 10.38 -7.47 17.50
N PHE A 358 10.32 -6.21 17.10
CA PHE A 358 11.51 -5.37 16.94
C PHE A 358 12.18 -5.09 18.29
N ALA A 359 13.51 -5.01 18.28
CA ALA A 359 14.28 -4.54 19.43
C ALA A 359 14.13 -3.03 19.65
N SER A 360 13.92 -2.29 18.56
CA SER A 360 13.55 -0.87 18.56
C SER A 360 12.91 -0.49 17.23
N VAL A 361 12.02 0.50 17.28
CA VAL A 361 11.49 1.19 16.10
C VAL A 361 12.00 2.63 16.14
N GLU A 362 12.85 2.99 15.19
CA GLU A 362 13.36 4.35 15.01
C GLU A 362 12.53 5.05 13.95
N HIS A 363 11.95 6.17 14.32
CA HIS A 363 11.17 7.02 13.42
C HIS A 363 12.06 8.13 12.86
N VAL A 364 12.32 8.09 11.56
CA VAL A 364 13.13 9.10 10.87
C VAL A 364 12.20 10.05 10.11
N PRO A 365 11.99 11.27 10.60
CA PRO A 365 11.18 12.26 9.91
C PRO A 365 11.89 12.71 8.63
N PHE A 366 11.09 13.10 7.63
CA PHE A 366 11.63 13.66 6.41
C PHE A 366 12.25 15.04 6.68
N ALA A 367 13.49 15.21 6.21
CA ALA A 367 14.17 16.51 6.15
C ALA A 367 14.67 16.73 4.72
N ARG A 368 14.23 17.83 4.09
CA ARG A 368 14.75 18.23 2.79
C ARG A 368 16.09 18.94 3.01
N ALA A 369 17.11 18.56 2.26
CA ALA A 369 18.35 19.33 2.19
C ALA A 369 18.06 20.67 1.49
N ALA A 370 18.65 21.77 2.00
CA ALA A 370 18.61 23.05 1.32
C ALA A 370 19.40 22.95 0.01
N GLY A 371 18.79 23.38 -1.09
CA GLY A 371 19.46 23.49 -2.38
C GLY A 371 20.25 24.78 -2.48
N ASP A 372 21.21 24.83 -3.41
CA ASP A 372 22.03 25.99 -3.75
C ASP A 372 21.60 26.68 -5.06
N GLY A 373 20.52 26.19 -5.68
CA GLY A 373 19.94 26.72 -6.90
C GLY A 373 19.37 28.13 -6.76
N ARG A 374 19.20 28.83 -7.88
CA ARG A 374 18.58 30.16 -7.92
C ARG A 374 17.09 30.13 -7.62
N SER A 375 16.51 31.25 -7.25
CA SER A 375 15.06 31.40 -7.13
C SER A 375 14.37 31.41 -8.50
N GLY A 376 13.05 31.20 -8.54
CA GLY A 376 12.21 31.22 -9.74
C GLY A 376 10.74 31.40 -9.41
N ALA A 377 9.89 31.42 -10.41
CA ALA A 377 8.45 31.46 -10.21
C ALA A 377 7.71 30.35 -11.00
N PHE A 378 6.77 29.72 -10.35
CA PHE A 378 5.82 28.78 -10.96
C PHE A 378 4.43 29.43 -10.93
N VAL A 379 3.92 29.80 -12.09
CA VAL A 379 2.67 30.55 -12.21
C VAL A 379 1.62 29.66 -12.86
N ALA A 380 0.54 29.36 -12.14
CA ALA A 380 -0.58 28.66 -12.76
C ALA A 380 -1.22 29.56 -13.83
N ALA A 381 -1.58 29.02 -15.00
CA ALA A 381 -2.14 29.80 -16.09
C ALA A 381 -3.35 30.66 -15.66
N ALA A 382 -4.25 30.10 -14.84
CA ALA A 382 -5.39 30.80 -14.28
C ALA A 382 -5.03 31.99 -13.34
N ALA A 383 -3.78 32.08 -12.91
CA ALA A 383 -3.30 33.15 -12.04
C ALA A 383 -2.71 34.33 -12.82
N VAL A 384 -2.31 34.14 -14.09
CA VAL A 384 -1.56 35.13 -14.87
C VAL A 384 -2.28 36.45 -15.00
N GLU A 385 -3.59 36.42 -15.28
CA GLU A 385 -4.40 37.67 -15.46
C GLU A 385 -4.59 38.46 -14.17
N ARG A 386 -4.37 37.82 -13.01
CA ARG A 386 -4.57 38.45 -11.68
C ARG A 386 -3.22 38.69 -10.99
N LEU A 387 -2.13 38.34 -11.65
CA LEU A 387 -0.80 38.52 -11.10
C LEU A 387 -0.38 39.98 -11.17
N ARG A 388 -0.01 40.53 -10.02
CA ARG A 388 0.61 41.86 -9.95
C ARG A 388 2.11 41.70 -10.20
N GLU A 389 2.72 42.60 -10.94
CA GLU A 389 4.13 42.54 -11.34
C GLU A 389 5.10 42.52 -10.13
N ASP A 390 4.70 43.12 -9.00
CA ASP A 390 5.50 43.16 -7.76
C ASP A 390 5.56 41.85 -6.99
N LEU A 391 4.76 40.83 -7.39
CA LEU A 391 4.68 39.53 -6.69
C LEU A 391 5.75 38.52 -7.12
N VAL A 392 6.40 38.74 -8.25
CA VAL A 392 7.43 37.86 -8.79
C VAL A 392 8.61 38.67 -9.31
N ASP A 393 9.82 38.18 -9.08
CA ASP A 393 11.04 38.86 -9.51
C ASP A 393 11.26 38.67 -11.02
N PRO A 394 11.20 39.74 -11.85
CA PRO A 394 11.32 39.65 -13.30
C PRO A 394 12.69 39.16 -13.79
N ASP A 395 13.73 39.23 -12.95
CA ASP A 395 15.08 38.74 -13.28
C ASP A 395 15.24 37.24 -13.09
N ARG A 396 14.18 36.57 -12.68
CA ARG A 396 14.17 35.11 -12.41
C ARG A 396 13.42 34.34 -13.51
N PRO A 397 13.76 33.05 -13.73
CA PRO A 397 13.00 32.19 -14.63
C PRO A 397 11.58 31.94 -14.15
N HIS A 398 10.63 32.07 -15.06
CA HIS A 398 9.22 31.82 -14.78
C HIS A 398 8.71 30.64 -15.60
N LEU A 399 7.93 29.75 -14.97
CA LEU A 399 7.15 28.72 -15.62
C LEU A 399 5.67 29.07 -15.56
N VAL A 400 5.00 29.20 -16.69
CA VAL A 400 3.52 29.19 -16.76
C VAL A 400 3.07 27.75 -16.99
N PHE A 401 2.28 27.19 -16.09
CA PHE A 401 1.86 25.80 -16.17
C PHE A 401 0.36 25.58 -16.02
N ASP A 402 -0.18 24.52 -16.64
CA ASP A 402 -1.58 24.16 -16.53
C ASP A 402 -1.84 22.66 -16.75
N TRP A 403 -3.09 22.26 -16.46
CA TRP A 403 -3.65 20.99 -16.88
C TRP A 403 -4.71 21.21 -17.96
N ARG A 404 -4.46 20.72 -19.17
CA ARG A 404 -5.26 20.90 -20.38
C ARG A 404 -5.63 19.55 -21.01
N PRO A 405 -6.60 18.82 -20.42
CA PRO A 405 -6.98 17.48 -20.90
C PRO A 405 -7.61 17.45 -22.29
N ASP A 406 -8.03 18.61 -22.80
CA ASP A 406 -8.52 18.84 -24.14
C ASP A 406 -7.40 19.04 -25.19
N GLY A 407 -6.13 19.15 -24.75
CA GLY A 407 -4.97 19.39 -25.58
C GLY A 407 -4.83 20.84 -26.09
N LEU A 408 -5.73 21.75 -25.70
CA LEU A 408 -5.71 23.15 -26.16
C LEU A 408 -4.67 23.95 -25.36
N THR A 409 -3.49 24.17 -25.93
CA THR A 409 -2.37 24.87 -25.28
C THR A 409 -1.98 26.19 -25.94
N ALA A 410 -2.61 26.55 -27.06
CA ALA A 410 -2.24 27.72 -27.86
C ALA A 410 -2.32 29.05 -27.10
N ASP A 411 -3.22 29.18 -26.11
CA ASP A 411 -3.40 30.36 -25.27
C ASP A 411 -2.30 30.54 -24.22
N LEU A 412 -1.58 29.47 -23.84
CA LEU A 412 -0.54 29.55 -22.81
C LEU A 412 0.62 30.46 -23.21
N GLN A 413 0.98 30.48 -24.49
CA GLN A 413 2.01 31.38 -25.02
C GLN A 413 1.56 32.85 -24.89
N THR A 414 0.30 33.13 -25.20
CA THR A 414 -0.28 34.47 -25.06
C THR A 414 -0.34 34.91 -23.58
N LEU A 415 -0.67 33.99 -22.68
CA LEU A 415 -0.64 34.26 -21.25
C LEU A 415 0.80 34.49 -20.77
N ALA A 416 1.74 33.68 -21.18
CA ALA A 416 3.16 33.82 -20.82
C ALA A 416 3.74 35.18 -21.30
N ALA A 417 3.34 35.66 -22.47
CA ALA A 417 3.78 36.96 -23.00
C ALA A 417 3.33 38.16 -22.15
N ARG A 418 2.39 38.00 -21.23
CA ARG A 418 1.98 39.04 -20.26
C ARG A 418 2.92 39.18 -19.07
N LEU A 419 3.81 38.23 -18.88
CA LEU A 419 4.78 38.24 -17.77
C LEU A 419 6.04 38.99 -18.20
N SER A 420 6.39 40.06 -17.51
CA SER A 420 7.65 40.76 -17.70
C SER A 420 8.77 40.04 -16.99
N ALA A 421 9.37 39.01 -17.66
CA ALA A 421 10.50 38.30 -17.08
C ALA A 421 11.57 37.93 -18.13
N THR A 422 12.80 37.80 -17.63
CA THR A 422 13.96 37.49 -18.49
C THR A 422 13.82 36.17 -19.25
N LEU A 423 13.15 35.20 -18.63
CA LEU A 423 12.85 33.90 -19.18
C LEU A 423 11.46 33.45 -18.75
N VAL A 424 10.57 33.23 -19.70
CA VAL A 424 9.23 32.63 -19.45
C VAL A 424 9.08 31.40 -20.33
N GLU A 425 8.83 30.25 -19.72
CA GLU A 425 8.45 29.04 -20.45
C GLU A 425 7.02 28.63 -20.12
N THR A 426 6.41 27.88 -21.01
CA THR A 426 5.07 27.30 -20.83
C THR A 426 5.15 25.79 -20.80
N ALA A 427 4.39 25.15 -19.90
CA ALA A 427 4.25 23.71 -19.88
C ALA A 427 2.80 23.31 -19.51
N ALA A 428 2.28 22.30 -20.18
CA ALA A 428 0.95 21.78 -19.90
C ALA A 428 0.94 20.26 -19.78
N CYS A 429 0.11 19.78 -18.87
CA CYS A 429 -0.27 18.37 -18.87
C CYS A 429 -1.53 18.22 -19.74
N THR A 430 -1.39 17.53 -20.88
CA THR A 430 -2.50 17.25 -21.82
C THR A 430 -3.16 15.88 -21.58
N HIS A 431 -2.74 15.16 -20.56
CA HIS A 431 -3.28 13.83 -20.27
C HIS A 431 -4.67 13.92 -19.62
N GLY A 432 -5.57 12.99 -20.02
CA GLY A 432 -6.99 13.01 -19.70
C GLY A 432 -7.34 12.86 -18.21
N GLY A 433 -8.64 12.94 -17.92
CA GLY A 433 -9.21 12.79 -16.59
C GLY A 433 -9.09 11.38 -16.00
N GLY A 434 -9.51 11.22 -14.74
CA GLY A 434 -9.40 9.97 -13.99
C GLY A 434 -8.16 9.87 -13.09
N PRO A 435 -7.76 8.67 -12.64
CA PRO A 435 -6.54 8.48 -11.85
C PRO A 435 -5.31 8.93 -12.64
N PRO A 436 -4.34 9.64 -12.02
CA PRO A 436 -3.20 10.19 -12.74
C PRO A 436 -2.31 9.07 -13.29
N THR A 437 -2.06 9.12 -14.59
CA THR A 437 -1.18 8.19 -15.32
C THR A 437 0.21 8.76 -15.56
N CYS A 438 0.39 10.06 -15.35
CA CYS A 438 1.62 10.82 -15.58
C CYS A 438 2.00 11.62 -14.34
N TRP A 439 3.24 12.06 -14.26
CA TRP A 439 3.74 12.93 -13.18
C TRP A 439 3.57 14.42 -13.46
N CYS A 440 3.20 14.83 -14.68
CA CYS A 440 3.05 16.23 -15.08
C CYS A 440 1.73 16.89 -14.61
N ARG A 441 0.69 16.11 -14.26
CA ARG A 441 -0.63 16.67 -13.91
C ARG A 441 -0.63 17.29 -12.51
N PRO A 442 -0.93 18.60 -12.34
CA PRO A 442 -1.07 19.21 -11.02
C PRO A 442 -2.15 18.51 -10.16
N PRO A 443 -1.94 18.34 -8.84
CA PRO A 443 -0.86 18.90 -7.99
C PRO A 443 0.42 18.05 -7.95
N LEU A 444 0.64 17.13 -8.89
CA LEU A 444 1.89 16.37 -8.97
C LEU A 444 3.03 17.28 -9.45
N PRO A 445 4.27 17.06 -8.95
CA PRO A 445 5.35 18.05 -9.04
C PRO A 445 6.12 18.06 -10.36
N GLY A 446 5.73 17.24 -11.36
CA GLY A 446 6.55 16.99 -12.54
C GLY A 446 6.92 18.23 -13.33
N LEU A 447 5.93 19.03 -13.77
CA LEU A 447 6.22 20.21 -14.60
C LEU A 447 7.15 21.23 -13.93
N PRO A 448 6.90 21.64 -12.66
CA PRO A 448 7.82 22.53 -11.95
C PRO A 448 9.23 21.92 -11.75
N LEU A 449 9.35 20.62 -11.48
CA LEU A 449 10.64 19.98 -11.26
C LEU A 449 11.44 19.85 -12.57
N GLU A 450 10.79 19.53 -13.68
CA GLU A 450 11.44 19.49 -15.00
C GLU A 450 11.98 20.86 -15.39
N PHE A 451 11.19 21.91 -15.22
CA PHE A 451 11.62 23.29 -15.42
C PHE A 451 12.75 23.68 -14.48
N ALA A 452 12.61 23.40 -13.20
CA ALA A 452 13.59 23.71 -12.17
C ALA A 452 14.96 23.10 -12.49
N ARG A 453 14.97 21.84 -12.90
CA ARG A 453 16.19 21.14 -13.34
C ARG A 453 16.86 21.81 -14.55
N ARG A 454 16.07 22.14 -15.59
CA ARG A 454 16.55 22.74 -16.83
C ARG A 454 17.19 24.10 -16.62
N HIS A 455 16.66 24.87 -15.68
CA HIS A 455 17.08 26.24 -15.45
C HIS A 455 17.87 26.45 -14.14
N GLY A 456 18.25 25.41 -13.41
CA GLY A 456 18.98 25.52 -12.16
C GLY A 456 18.20 26.25 -11.06
N VAL A 457 16.88 26.11 -11.05
CA VAL A 457 16.01 26.68 -10.00
C VAL A 457 15.94 25.70 -8.83
N ASP A 458 16.09 26.19 -7.61
CA ASP A 458 15.74 25.44 -6.40
C ASP A 458 14.23 25.64 -6.12
N PRO A 459 13.40 24.57 -6.18
CA PRO A 459 11.99 24.70 -5.91
C PRO A 459 11.65 25.26 -4.54
N ALA A 460 12.48 25.00 -3.52
CA ALA A 460 12.30 25.52 -2.17
C ALA A 460 12.55 27.03 -2.05
N ARG A 461 13.27 27.61 -3.00
CA ARG A 461 13.55 29.05 -3.09
C ARG A 461 12.64 29.76 -4.11
N ALA A 462 11.78 29.00 -4.78
CA ALA A 462 10.83 29.52 -5.75
C ALA A 462 9.52 29.99 -5.08
N VAL A 463 8.77 30.82 -5.81
CA VAL A 463 7.40 31.19 -5.47
C VAL A 463 6.43 30.45 -6.40
N LEU A 464 5.35 29.91 -5.86
CA LEU A 464 4.25 29.39 -6.65
C LEU A 464 3.04 30.30 -6.53
N VAL A 465 2.58 30.84 -7.66
CA VAL A 465 1.38 31.67 -7.73
C VAL A 465 0.24 30.86 -8.30
N GLY A 466 -0.88 30.82 -7.59
CA GLY A 466 -2.01 29.98 -8.00
C GLY A 466 -3.36 30.42 -7.41
N THR A 467 -4.42 29.80 -7.94
CA THR A 467 -5.82 30.15 -7.64
C THR A 467 -6.59 29.05 -6.90
N SER A 468 -5.95 27.91 -6.59
CA SER A 468 -6.67 26.73 -6.11
C SER A 468 -5.95 26.02 -4.95
N ALA A 469 -6.70 25.18 -4.23
CA ALA A 469 -6.13 24.30 -3.21
C ALA A 469 -5.10 23.30 -3.78
N ALA A 470 -5.27 22.86 -5.03
CA ALA A 470 -4.32 22.00 -5.72
C ALA A 470 -2.96 22.69 -5.92
N HIS A 471 -2.97 23.98 -6.29
CA HIS A 471 -1.74 24.78 -6.44
C HIS A 471 -1.04 24.99 -5.08
N ARG A 472 -1.79 25.20 -4.01
CA ARG A 472 -1.24 25.28 -2.65
C ARG A 472 -0.60 23.95 -2.22
N THR A 473 -1.25 22.83 -2.52
CA THR A 473 -0.71 21.50 -2.24
C THR A 473 0.60 21.26 -2.99
N LEU A 474 0.67 21.68 -4.27
CA LEU A 474 1.89 21.59 -5.07
C LEU A 474 3.01 22.47 -4.50
N ALA A 475 2.73 23.71 -4.12
CA ALA A 475 3.71 24.59 -3.47
C ALA A 475 4.28 23.95 -2.20
N SER A 476 3.41 23.42 -1.33
CA SER A 476 3.82 22.71 -0.12
C SER A 476 4.69 21.48 -0.42
N ALA A 477 4.36 20.71 -1.46
CA ALA A 477 5.15 19.57 -1.90
C ALA A 477 6.56 19.98 -2.35
N LEU A 478 6.66 21.08 -3.09
CA LEU A 478 7.93 21.63 -3.59
C LEU A 478 8.74 22.35 -2.51
N GLY A 479 8.12 22.73 -1.39
CA GLY A 479 8.71 23.63 -0.37
C GLY A 479 8.70 25.10 -0.81
N SER A 480 8.00 25.44 -1.90
CA SER A 480 7.90 26.79 -2.44
C SER A 480 7.00 27.67 -1.58
N SER A 481 7.27 28.98 -1.54
CA SER A 481 6.31 29.94 -1.02
C SER A 481 5.04 29.95 -1.91
N TYR A 482 3.88 30.15 -1.31
CA TYR A 482 2.62 30.15 -2.06
C TYR A 482 1.95 31.53 -2.01
N ILE A 483 1.63 32.08 -3.17
CA ILE A 483 0.82 33.30 -3.32
C ILE A 483 -0.52 32.91 -3.94
N HIS A 484 -1.59 33.20 -3.21
CA HIS A 484 -2.95 33.03 -3.73
C HIS A 484 -3.41 34.31 -4.42
N VAL A 485 -3.85 34.21 -5.68
CA VAL A 485 -4.51 35.29 -6.42
C VAL A 485 -5.93 34.83 -6.73
N GLY A 486 -6.88 35.46 -6.06
CA GLY A 486 -8.30 35.11 -6.09
C GLY A 486 -9.09 35.84 -7.19
#